data_2bd5139a91694148a4e4ade4f6712e4c
#
_entry.id   2bd5139a91694148a4e4ade4f6712e4c
#
_cell.length_a   1.000
_cell.length_b   1.000
_cell.length_c   1.000
_cell.angle_alpha   90.00
_cell.angle_beta   90.00
_cell.angle_gamma   90.00
#
_symmetry.space_group_name_H-M   'P 1'
#
loop_
_entity.id
_entity.type
_entity.pdbx_description
1 polymer ?
#
loop_
_entity_poly.entity_id
_entity_poly.type
_entity_poly.pdbx_seq_one_letter_code
_entity_poly.pdbx_strand_id
1 'polypeptide(L)'
;RTVITFFFSILKIVLYLIVVMTALSTIGVNVSSIITTFAAAAITAGLALQESLGNVASGVVILISKPFVAGDILEFEGIKGYVRSIRVFSTQIHTFDNKIVNIPNSRLTANNVTNCTGQTNRRINLSYTVGYDDDIDLVRKIILDLAKSDERVLKDPEPKVYVDKYLDSGIQIVAWVWVEPDDYYGVYYMMQELSLIHISEPTRP
;
A
#
# COMPACT_ATOMS: atom_id res chain seq x y z
N ARG A 1 -1.37 -9.11 29.29
CA ARG A 1 -0.69 -9.81 30.40
C ARG A 1 -0.36 -11.26 30.02
N THR A 2 -1.27 -12.03 29.44
CA THR A 2 -1.12 -13.46 29.10
C THR A 2 0.08 -13.76 28.20
N VAL A 3 0.33 -12.95 27.15
CA VAL A 3 1.45 -13.13 26.22
C VAL A 3 2.80 -12.95 26.90
N ILE A 4 2.92 -11.93 27.74
CA ILE A 4 4.16 -11.64 28.49
C ILE A 4 4.45 -12.80 29.46
N THR A 5 3.45 -13.29 30.18
CA THR A 5 3.59 -14.42 31.08
C THR A 5 4.02 -15.70 30.35
N PHE A 6 3.48 -15.93 29.13
CA PHE A 6 3.87 -17.04 28.28
C PHE A 6 5.36 -16.99 27.87
N PHE A 7 5.85 -15.82 27.42
CA PHE A 7 7.26 -15.65 27.09
C PHE A 7 8.19 -15.84 28.28
N PHE A 8 7.81 -15.29 29.47
CA PHE A 8 8.58 -15.52 30.70
C PHE A 8 8.58 -17.01 31.10
N SER A 9 7.50 -17.74 30.88
CA SER A 9 7.47 -19.18 31.16
C SER A 9 8.41 -19.96 30.26
N ILE A 10 8.44 -19.67 28.96
CA ILE A 10 9.39 -20.28 28.02
C ILE A 10 10.83 -19.95 28.43
N LEU A 11 11.13 -18.69 28.72
CA LEU A 11 12.46 -18.27 29.16
C LEU A 11 12.91 -19.01 30.43
N LYS A 12 12.02 -19.18 31.41
CA LYS A 12 12.28 -19.98 32.62
C LYS A 12 12.61 -21.42 32.29
N ILE A 13 11.85 -22.07 31.41
CA ILE A 13 12.09 -23.46 31.01
C ILE A 13 13.48 -23.58 30.38
N VAL A 14 13.85 -22.68 29.47
CA VAL A 14 15.17 -22.67 28.82
C VAL A 14 16.28 -22.47 29.86
N LEU A 15 16.14 -21.52 30.80
CA LEU A 15 17.12 -21.29 31.85
C LEU A 15 17.28 -22.48 32.76
N TYR A 16 16.20 -23.14 33.20
CA TYR A 16 16.28 -24.35 34.00
C TYR A 16 16.97 -25.49 33.25
N LEU A 17 16.69 -25.65 31.95
CA LEU A 17 17.35 -26.66 31.14
C LEU A 17 18.85 -26.42 31.06
N ILE A 18 19.31 -25.18 30.86
CA ILE A 18 20.74 -24.82 30.86
C ILE A 18 21.38 -25.14 32.20
N VAL A 19 20.75 -24.77 33.33
CA VAL A 19 21.28 -25.05 34.66
C VAL A 19 21.40 -26.55 34.91
N VAL A 20 20.37 -27.32 34.61
CA VAL A 20 20.39 -28.79 34.78
C VAL A 20 21.47 -29.43 33.92
N MET A 21 21.59 -29.02 32.64
CA MET A 21 22.62 -29.56 31.73
C MET A 21 24.04 -29.24 32.23
N THR A 22 24.26 -28.03 32.75
CA THR A 22 25.55 -27.62 33.32
C THR A 22 25.85 -28.43 34.55
N ALA A 23 24.90 -28.62 35.48
CA ALA A 23 25.08 -29.43 36.67
C ALA A 23 25.40 -30.92 36.35
N LEU A 24 24.71 -31.51 35.39
CA LEU A 24 24.97 -32.87 34.93
C LEU A 24 26.37 -33.02 34.31
N SER A 25 26.79 -32.06 33.51
CA SER A 25 28.13 -32.02 32.90
C SER A 25 29.24 -31.92 33.95
N THR A 26 29.05 -31.17 35.04
CA THR A 26 30.07 -31.04 36.11
C THR A 26 30.27 -32.33 36.91
N ILE A 27 29.28 -33.21 36.99
CA ILE A 27 29.40 -34.53 37.66
C ILE A 27 29.82 -35.64 36.65
N GLY A 28 30.23 -35.26 35.43
CA GLY A 28 30.79 -36.21 34.43
C GLY A 28 29.77 -36.94 33.57
N VAL A 29 28.49 -36.57 33.60
CA VAL A 29 27.45 -37.11 32.72
C VAL A 29 27.62 -36.54 31.31
N ASN A 30 27.64 -37.43 30.30
CA ASN A 30 27.70 -36.96 28.91
C ASN A 30 26.35 -36.44 28.46
N VAL A 31 26.23 -35.11 28.39
CA VAL A 31 25.01 -34.43 28.00
C VAL A 31 24.90 -34.12 26.48
N SER A 32 25.91 -34.50 25.69
CA SER A 32 25.98 -34.17 24.26
C SER A 32 24.76 -34.64 23.46
N SER A 33 24.33 -35.90 23.66
CA SER A 33 23.15 -36.44 22.96
C SER A 33 21.86 -35.72 23.33
N ILE A 34 21.75 -35.30 24.59
CA ILE A 34 20.58 -34.52 25.08
C ILE A 34 20.58 -33.15 24.43
N ILE A 35 21.72 -32.43 24.45
CA ILE A 35 21.88 -31.12 23.81
C ILE A 35 21.53 -31.19 22.32
N THR A 36 22.04 -32.24 21.61
CA THR A 36 21.75 -32.42 20.19
C THR A 36 20.27 -32.63 19.92
N THR A 37 19.58 -33.40 20.77
CA THR A 37 18.13 -33.62 20.65
C THR A 37 17.35 -32.32 20.86
N PHE A 38 17.70 -31.53 21.89
CA PHE A 38 17.07 -30.23 22.13
C PHE A 38 17.39 -29.22 21.02
N ALA A 39 18.59 -29.20 20.48
CA ALA A 39 18.98 -28.38 19.34
C ALA A 39 18.13 -28.70 18.10
N ALA A 40 17.97 -30.00 17.78
CA ALA A 40 17.11 -30.40 16.67
C ALA A 40 15.64 -29.99 16.87
N ALA A 41 15.12 -30.19 18.08
CA ALA A 41 13.76 -29.74 18.41
C ALA A 41 13.61 -28.22 18.33
N ALA A 42 14.60 -27.45 18.78
CA ALA A 42 14.58 -25.97 18.70
C ALA A 42 14.62 -25.49 17.24
N ILE A 43 15.43 -26.12 16.37
CA ILE A 43 15.44 -25.79 14.92
C ILE A 43 14.07 -26.06 14.31
N THR A 44 13.48 -27.24 14.60
CA THR A 44 12.17 -27.62 14.07
C THR A 44 11.08 -26.61 14.53
N ALA A 45 11.09 -26.23 15.82
CA ALA A 45 10.16 -25.22 16.35
C ALA A 45 10.40 -23.83 15.71
N GLY A 46 11.67 -23.46 15.48
CA GLY A 46 12.03 -22.21 14.80
C GLY A 46 11.50 -22.16 13.37
N LEU A 47 11.64 -23.26 12.62
CA LEU A 47 11.09 -23.37 11.26
C LEU A 47 9.56 -23.31 11.26
N ALA A 48 8.89 -23.94 12.23
CA ALA A 48 7.43 -23.86 12.37
C ALA A 48 6.93 -22.45 12.69
N LEU A 49 7.74 -21.62 13.36
CA LEU A 49 7.39 -20.22 13.72
C LEU A 49 7.96 -19.18 12.75
N GLN A 50 8.70 -19.59 11.71
CA GLN A 50 9.41 -18.69 10.80
C GLN A 50 8.53 -17.60 10.20
N GLU A 51 7.34 -17.95 9.73
CA GLU A 51 6.40 -16.99 9.14
C GLU A 51 5.94 -15.96 10.17
N SER A 52 5.59 -16.41 11.38
CA SER A 52 5.16 -15.51 12.45
C SER A 52 6.27 -14.55 12.87
N LEU A 53 7.49 -15.05 13.04
CA LEU A 53 8.65 -14.20 13.35
C LEU A 53 8.97 -13.24 12.20
N GLY A 54 8.84 -13.67 10.95
CA GLY A 54 8.97 -12.83 9.75
C GLY A 54 7.97 -11.68 9.77
N ASN A 55 6.74 -11.93 10.15
CA ASN A 55 5.71 -10.89 10.27
C ASN A 55 6.03 -9.86 11.36
N VAL A 56 6.55 -10.31 12.51
CA VAL A 56 6.99 -9.40 13.59
C VAL A 56 8.14 -8.53 13.13
N ALA A 57 9.18 -9.13 12.54
CA ALA A 57 10.34 -8.41 12.02
C ALA A 57 9.92 -7.37 10.97
N SER A 58 9.07 -7.75 10.03
CA SER A 58 8.51 -6.86 9.01
C SER A 58 7.67 -5.72 9.63
N GLY A 59 6.88 -6.01 10.66
CA GLY A 59 6.14 -4.97 11.39
C GLY A 59 7.07 -3.93 12.01
N VAL A 60 8.18 -4.36 12.61
CA VAL A 60 9.21 -3.46 13.14
C VAL A 60 9.87 -2.64 12.02
N VAL A 61 10.20 -3.27 10.89
CA VAL A 61 10.76 -2.57 9.72
C VAL A 61 9.79 -1.49 9.22
N ILE A 62 8.50 -1.80 9.08
CA ILE A 62 7.49 -0.81 8.64
C ILE A 62 7.44 0.38 9.63
N LEU A 63 7.45 0.12 10.93
CA LEU A 63 7.38 1.18 11.96
C LEU A 63 8.63 2.07 12.00
N ILE A 64 9.80 1.53 11.68
CA ILE A 64 11.08 2.28 11.68
C ILE A 64 11.27 3.03 10.36
N SER A 65 11.14 2.34 9.22
CA SER A 65 11.40 2.93 7.89
C SER A 65 10.24 3.77 7.36
N LYS A 66 9.02 3.54 7.90
CA LYS A 66 7.79 4.28 7.58
C LYS A 66 7.54 4.44 6.07
N PRO A 67 7.54 3.38 5.27
CA PRO A 67 7.18 3.48 3.86
C PRO A 67 5.73 3.94 3.68
N PHE A 68 4.92 3.75 4.70
CA PHE A 68 3.57 4.27 4.88
C PHE A 68 3.25 4.38 6.39
N VAL A 69 2.24 5.16 6.71
CA VAL A 69 1.76 5.36 8.10
C VAL A 69 0.25 5.13 8.19
N ALA A 70 -0.27 5.07 9.41
CA ALA A 70 -1.73 5.01 9.61
C ALA A 70 -2.38 6.30 9.07
N GLY A 71 -3.43 6.14 8.27
CA GLY A 71 -4.08 7.21 7.52
C GLY A 71 -3.74 7.23 6.04
N ASP A 72 -2.60 6.69 5.61
CA ASP A 72 -2.24 6.62 4.19
C ASP A 72 -3.18 5.73 3.39
N ILE A 73 -3.38 6.06 2.11
CA ILE A 73 -4.05 5.19 1.15
C ILE A 73 -3.02 4.29 0.49
N LEU A 74 -3.17 2.99 0.70
CA LEU A 74 -2.35 1.98 0.04
C LEU A 74 -3.11 1.24 -1.05
N GLU A 75 -2.36 0.85 -2.07
CA GLU A 75 -2.79 -0.12 -3.07
C GLU A 75 -1.81 -1.30 -3.09
N PHE A 76 -2.33 -2.48 -2.83
CA PHE A 76 -1.58 -3.72 -2.73
C PHE A 76 -2.40 -4.89 -3.27
N GLU A 77 -1.92 -5.58 -4.31
CA GLU A 77 -2.57 -6.76 -4.92
C GLU A 77 -4.06 -6.55 -5.24
N GLY A 78 -4.41 -5.37 -5.77
CA GLY A 78 -5.80 -5.01 -6.08
C GLY A 78 -6.64 -4.56 -4.89
N ILE A 79 -6.11 -4.61 -3.67
CA ILE A 79 -6.75 -4.06 -2.48
C ILE A 79 -6.35 -2.60 -2.37
N LYS A 80 -7.33 -1.70 -2.25
CA LYS A 80 -7.11 -0.27 -2.08
C LYS A 80 -7.92 0.28 -0.92
N GLY A 81 -7.27 1.03 -0.04
CA GLY A 81 -7.93 1.59 1.14
C GLY A 81 -6.98 2.30 2.09
N TYR A 82 -7.53 2.80 3.17
CA TYR A 82 -6.78 3.51 4.22
C TYR A 82 -6.10 2.51 5.16
N VAL A 83 -4.85 2.77 5.53
CA VAL A 83 -4.17 2.09 6.62
C VAL A 83 -4.83 2.50 7.94
N ARG A 84 -5.58 1.57 8.55
CA ARG A 84 -6.22 1.83 9.84
C ARG A 84 -5.24 1.70 11.01
N SER A 85 -4.44 0.63 11.00
CA SER A 85 -3.46 0.37 12.04
C SER A 85 -2.38 -0.61 11.57
N ILE A 86 -1.15 -0.39 12.01
CA ILE A 86 -0.04 -1.31 11.86
C ILE A 86 0.10 -2.06 13.17
N ARG A 87 -0.09 -3.40 13.13
CA ARG A 87 -0.02 -4.29 14.28
C ARG A 87 1.24 -5.14 14.21
N VAL A 88 1.51 -5.89 15.27
CA VAL A 88 2.71 -6.71 15.40
C VAL A 88 2.88 -7.71 14.24
N PHE A 89 1.81 -8.39 13.83
CA PHE A 89 1.85 -9.43 12.80
C PHE A 89 1.26 -8.98 11.46
N SER A 90 0.38 -7.98 11.45
CA SER A 90 -0.37 -7.58 10.27
C SER A 90 -0.68 -6.09 10.28
N THR A 91 -0.80 -5.53 9.10
CA THR A 91 -1.35 -4.19 8.85
C THR A 91 -2.81 -4.31 8.46
N GLN A 92 -3.67 -3.50 9.06
CA GLN A 92 -5.10 -3.48 8.79
C GLN A 92 -5.43 -2.34 7.83
N ILE A 93 -6.03 -2.69 6.69
CA ILE A 93 -6.52 -1.76 5.67
C ILE A 93 -8.05 -1.72 5.73
N HIS A 94 -8.60 -0.52 5.66
CA HIS A 94 -10.03 -0.25 5.55
C HIS A 94 -10.32 0.21 4.13
N THR A 95 -10.99 -0.63 3.35
CA THR A 95 -11.28 -0.37 1.93
C THR A 95 -12.39 0.68 1.78
N PHE A 96 -12.49 1.29 0.59
CA PHE A 96 -13.50 2.32 0.32
C PHE A 96 -14.93 1.76 0.32
N ASP A 97 -15.11 0.45 0.11
CA ASP A 97 -16.39 -0.26 0.23
C ASP A 97 -16.64 -0.80 1.65
N ASN A 98 -15.98 -0.22 2.65
CA ASN A 98 -16.17 -0.47 4.08
C ASN A 98 -15.81 -1.88 4.56
N LYS A 99 -14.85 -2.55 3.91
CA LYS A 99 -14.30 -3.84 4.35
C LYS A 99 -13.02 -3.63 5.13
N ILE A 100 -12.74 -4.56 6.05
CA ILE A 100 -11.48 -4.59 6.80
C ILE A 100 -10.66 -5.76 6.28
N VAL A 101 -9.47 -5.45 5.76
CA VAL A 101 -8.51 -6.44 5.26
C VAL A 101 -7.28 -6.42 6.17
N ASN A 102 -6.91 -7.60 6.69
CA ASN A 102 -5.67 -7.76 7.47
C ASN A 102 -4.62 -8.40 6.55
N ILE A 103 -3.55 -7.67 6.29
CA ILE A 103 -2.45 -8.13 5.45
C ILE A 103 -1.25 -8.45 6.34
N PRO A 104 -0.67 -9.67 6.27
CA PRO A 104 0.56 -10.01 6.98
C PRO A 104 1.68 -9.01 6.66
N ASN A 105 2.40 -8.53 7.67
CA ASN A 105 3.43 -7.52 7.48
C ASN A 105 4.55 -7.99 6.54
N SER A 106 4.90 -9.28 6.58
CA SER A 106 5.91 -9.87 5.69
C SER A 106 5.53 -9.74 4.21
N ARG A 107 4.24 -9.83 3.86
CA ARG A 107 3.79 -9.64 2.48
C ARG A 107 3.97 -8.20 2.00
N LEU A 108 3.70 -7.23 2.87
CA LEU A 108 3.86 -5.80 2.55
C LEU A 108 5.32 -5.38 2.40
N THR A 109 6.25 -6.04 3.13
CA THR A 109 7.69 -5.74 3.00
C THR A 109 8.37 -6.52 1.88
N ALA A 110 7.83 -7.66 1.47
CA ALA A 110 8.40 -8.50 0.42
C ALA A 110 7.91 -8.14 -0.99
N ASN A 111 6.81 -7.39 -1.12
CA ASN A 111 6.21 -7.06 -2.41
C ASN A 111 6.12 -5.54 -2.61
N ASN A 112 5.83 -5.14 -3.86
CA ASN A 112 5.61 -3.74 -4.19
C ASN A 112 4.29 -3.24 -3.58
N VAL A 113 4.38 -2.18 -2.80
CA VAL A 113 3.24 -1.47 -2.22
C VAL A 113 3.21 -0.07 -2.80
N THR A 114 2.06 0.36 -3.31
CA THR A 114 1.87 1.73 -3.78
C THR A 114 1.24 2.56 -2.67
N ASN A 115 1.99 3.57 -2.18
CA ASN A 115 1.45 4.59 -1.29
C ASN A 115 0.88 5.74 -2.14
N CYS A 116 -0.45 5.90 -2.11
CA CYS A 116 -1.16 6.90 -2.92
C CYS A 116 -1.17 8.29 -2.30
N THR A 117 -0.82 8.42 -1.02
CA THR A 117 -0.84 9.67 -0.22
C THR A 117 0.53 10.09 0.30
N GLY A 118 1.57 9.30 0.00
CA GLY A 118 2.93 9.54 0.49
C GLY A 118 3.64 10.78 -0.10
N GLN A 119 3.04 11.43 -1.10
CA GLN A 119 3.52 12.68 -1.72
C GLN A 119 2.50 13.78 -1.51
N THR A 120 2.95 15.04 -1.54
CA THR A 120 2.10 16.22 -1.35
C THR A 120 1.15 16.47 -2.51
N ASN A 121 1.47 15.97 -3.70
CA ASN A 121 0.64 16.12 -4.89
C ASN A 121 0.51 14.77 -5.62
N ARG A 122 -0.61 14.61 -6.30
CA ARG A 122 -0.93 13.41 -7.06
C ARG A 122 -1.48 13.77 -8.43
N ARG A 123 -1.03 13.06 -9.47
CA ARG A 123 -1.51 13.29 -10.84
C ARG A 123 -2.74 12.43 -11.14
N ILE A 124 -3.79 13.08 -11.62
CA ILE A 124 -4.94 12.46 -12.24
C ILE A 124 -4.62 12.29 -13.73
N ASN A 125 -4.79 11.08 -14.25
CA ASN A 125 -4.71 10.79 -15.68
C ASN A 125 -6.13 10.57 -16.19
N LEU A 126 -6.62 11.49 -17.01
CA LEU A 126 -7.92 11.40 -17.65
C LEU A 126 -7.73 11.05 -19.12
N SER A 127 -8.60 10.23 -19.65
CA SER A 127 -8.55 9.81 -21.06
C SER A 127 -9.92 10.03 -21.70
N TYR A 128 -9.94 10.76 -22.80
CA TYR A 128 -11.14 11.09 -23.58
C TYR A 128 -10.94 10.64 -25.00
N THR A 129 -12.02 10.21 -25.68
CA THR A 129 -11.99 9.89 -27.10
C THR A 129 -12.90 10.87 -27.83
N VAL A 130 -12.36 11.52 -28.85
CA VAL A 130 -13.06 12.48 -29.72
C VAL A 130 -13.06 11.99 -31.15
N GLY A 131 -13.99 12.44 -31.97
CA GLY A 131 -14.06 12.09 -33.38
C GLY A 131 -12.89 12.67 -34.19
N TYR A 132 -12.67 12.15 -35.39
CA TYR A 132 -11.66 12.69 -36.31
C TYR A 132 -12.05 14.05 -36.87
N ASP A 133 -13.36 14.38 -36.90
CA ASP A 133 -13.90 15.64 -37.40
C ASP A 133 -13.96 16.72 -36.29
N ASP A 134 -13.65 16.38 -35.04
CA ASP A 134 -13.69 17.33 -33.92
C ASP A 134 -12.44 18.23 -33.93
N ASP A 135 -12.64 19.49 -33.51
CA ASP A 135 -11.55 20.44 -33.31
C ASP A 135 -10.76 20.11 -32.03
N ILE A 136 -9.60 19.49 -32.20
CA ILE A 136 -8.72 19.06 -31.09
C ILE A 136 -8.26 20.26 -30.26
N ASP A 137 -8.04 21.42 -30.84
CA ASP A 137 -7.58 22.60 -30.12
C ASP A 137 -8.70 23.20 -29.27
N LEU A 138 -9.93 23.16 -29.76
CA LEU A 138 -11.11 23.52 -28.99
C LEU A 138 -11.29 22.56 -27.80
N VAL A 139 -11.22 21.25 -28.02
CA VAL A 139 -11.33 20.22 -26.96
C VAL A 139 -10.24 20.41 -25.91
N ARG A 140 -8.98 20.62 -26.35
CA ARG A 140 -7.88 20.90 -25.43
C ARG A 140 -8.13 22.12 -24.56
N LYS A 141 -8.64 23.21 -25.18
CA LYS A 141 -8.97 24.44 -24.46
C LYS A 141 -10.07 24.18 -23.42
N ILE A 142 -11.15 23.50 -23.80
CA ILE A 142 -12.26 23.16 -22.88
C ILE A 142 -11.75 22.38 -21.66
N ILE A 143 -10.95 21.34 -21.87
CA ILE A 143 -10.40 20.52 -20.78
C ILE A 143 -9.49 21.34 -19.87
N LEU A 144 -8.64 22.20 -20.43
CA LEU A 144 -7.76 23.08 -19.65
C LEU A 144 -8.53 24.13 -18.86
N ASP A 145 -9.54 24.75 -19.48
CA ASP A 145 -10.38 25.77 -18.82
C ASP A 145 -11.17 25.13 -17.67
N LEU A 146 -11.70 23.90 -17.90
CA LEU A 146 -12.38 23.15 -16.88
C LEU A 146 -11.45 22.78 -15.70
N ALA A 147 -10.24 22.29 -16.00
CA ALA A 147 -9.26 21.98 -14.97
C ALA A 147 -8.87 23.25 -14.15
N LYS A 148 -8.70 24.38 -14.83
CA LYS A 148 -8.34 25.65 -14.17
C LYS A 148 -9.48 26.29 -13.37
N SER A 149 -10.72 25.90 -13.62
CA SER A 149 -11.90 26.43 -12.91
C SER A 149 -12.07 25.85 -11.51
N ASP A 150 -11.46 24.70 -11.22
CA ASP A 150 -11.53 24.07 -9.91
C ASP A 150 -10.33 24.46 -9.04
N GLU A 151 -10.59 25.06 -7.88
CA GLU A 151 -9.57 25.54 -6.94
C GLU A 151 -8.69 24.41 -6.36
N ARG A 152 -9.18 23.16 -6.39
CA ARG A 152 -8.43 21.97 -5.92
C ARG A 152 -7.35 21.52 -6.90
N VAL A 153 -7.40 22.01 -8.14
CA VAL A 153 -6.38 21.73 -9.14
C VAL A 153 -5.18 22.62 -8.91
N LEU A 154 -4.01 22.01 -8.79
CA LEU A 154 -2.77 22.74 -8.55
C LEU A 154 -2.37 23.54 -9.80
N LYS A 155 -1.86 24.75 -9.57
CA LYS A 155 -1.32 25.61 -10.62
C LYS A 155 0.11 25.25 -11.01
N ASP A 156 0.83 24.61 -10.10
CA ASP A 156 2.18 24.08 -10.31
C ASP A 156 2.26 22.68 -9.71
N PRO A 157 2.48 21.63 -10.51
CA PRO A 157 2.62 21.63 -11.98
C PRO A 157 1.31 21.96 -12.73
N GLU A 158 1.42 22.76 -13.80
CA GLU A 158 0.28 23.15 -14.62
C GLU A 158 -0.40 21.94 -15.29
N PRO A 159 -1.75 21.92 -15.40
CA PRO A 159 -2.47 20.92 -16.17
C PRO A 159 -2.04 20.88 -17.64
N LYS A 160 -1.94 19.67 -18.22
CA LYS A 160 -1.51 19.46 -19.59
C LYS A 160 -2.43 18.52 -20.32
N VAL A 161 -2.64 18.79 -21.62
CA VAL A 161 -3.48 17.96 -22.50
C VAL A 161 -2.70 17.61 -23.75
N TYR A 162 -2.67 16.31 -24.07
CA TYR A 162 -1.94 15.76 -25.20
C TYR A 162 -2.82 14.82 -26.02
N VAL A 163 -2.51 14.65 -27.30
CA VAL A 163 -2.97 13.51 -28.09
C VAL A 163 -2.13 12.30 -27.67
N ASP A 164 -2.78 11.24 -27.22
CA ASP A 164 -2.13 10.00 -26.78
C ASP A 164 -1.94 9.05 -27.96
N LYS A 165 -3.04 8.75 -28.66
CA LYS A 165 -3.01 7.84 -29.82
C LYS A 165 -4.22 8.02 -30.73
N TYR A 166 -4.10 7.52 -31.95
CA TYR A 166 -5.16 7.41 -32.91
C TYR A 166 -5.79 6.01 -32.81
N LEU A 167 -7.12 5.96 -32.69
CA LEU A 167 -7.91 4.73 -32.59
C LEU A 167 -8.69 4.53 -33.88
N ASP A 168 -9.26 3.33 -34.09
CA ASP A 168 -10.06 3.03 -35.28
C ASP A 168 -11.27 3.97 -35.45
N SER A 169 -11.84 4.46 -34.36
CA SER A 169 -13.05 5.28 -34.33
C SER A 169 -12.86 6.71 -33.81
N GLY A 170 -11.62 7.16 -33.58
CA GLY A 170 -11.37 8.50 -33.06
C GLY A 170 -9.96 8.71 -32.53
N ILE A 171 -9.76 9.86 -31.90
CA ILE A 171 -8.48 10.31 -31.35
C ILE A 171 -8.57 10.27 -29.82
N GLN A 172 -7.64 9.57 -29.19
CA GLN A 172 -7.53 9.55 -27.73
C GLN A 172 -6.70 10.73 -27.25
N ILE A 173 -7.31 11.55 -26.40
CA ILE A 173 -6.69 12.69 -25.73
C ILE A 173 -6.49 12.34 -24.26
N VAL A 174 -5.31 12.63 -23.73
CA VAL A 174 -4.99 12.45 -22.32
C VAL A 174 -4.80 13.80 -21.65
N ALA A 175 -5.45 13.99 -20.49
CA ALA A 175 -5.26 15.15 -19.64
C ALA A 175 -4.56 14.75 -18.34
N TRP A 176 -3.53 15.50 -17.98
CA TRP A 176 -2.78 15.36 -16.74
C TRP A 176 -3.10 16.53 -15.84
N VAL A 177 -3.74 16.23 -14.72
CA VAL A 177 -4.18 17.22 -13.74
C VAL A 177 -3.56 16.88 -12.39
N TRP A 178 -2.98 17.85 -11.71
CA TRP A 178 -2.34 17.66 -10.41
C TRP A 178 -3.22 18.20 -9.29
N VAL A 179 -3.37 17.43 -8.24
CA VAL A 179 -4.21 17.74 -7.07
C VAL A 179 -3.52 17.28 -5.79
N GLU A 180 -4.00 17.72 -4.64
CA GLU A 180 -3.68 17.07 -3.37
C GLU A 180 -4.29 15.66 -3.32
N PRO A 181 -3.66 14.70 -2.63
CA PRO A 181 -4.13 13.31 -2.59
C PRO A 181 -5.58 13.14 -2.13
N ASP A 182 -6.05 13.97 -1.20
CA ASP A 182 -7.41 13.92 -0.65
C ASP A 182 -8.47 14.37 -1.66
N ASP A 183 -8.11 15.27 -2.58
CA ASP A 183 -8.99 15.79 -3.61
C ASP A 183 -9.06 14.92 -4.88
N TYR A 184 -8.21 13.88 -4.95
CA TYR A 184 -8.05 13.07 -6.15
C TYR A 184 -9.36 12.56 -6.73
N TYR A 185 -10.20 11.92 -5.94
CA TYR A 185 -11.45 11.36 -6.43
C TYR A 185 -12.50 12.43 -6.72
N GLY A 186 -12.54 13.49 -5.91
CA GLY A 186 -13.47 14.59 -6.10
C GLY A 186 -13.25 15.30 -7.45
N VAL A 187 -11.99 15.62 -7.77
CA VAL A 187 -11.64 16.26 -9.04
C VAL A 187 -11.74 15.27 -10.20
N TYR A 188 -11.34 13.99 -10.00
CA TYR A 188 -11.45 12.97 -11.03
C TYR A 188 -12.88 12.82 -11.54
N TYR A 189 -13.87 12.66 -10.66
CA TYR A 189 -15.27 12.50 -11.04
C TYR A 189 -15.86 13.78 -11.62
N MET A 190 -15.53 14.95 -11.05
CA MET A 190 -15.95 16.25 -11.58
C MET A 190 -15.48 16.43 -13.03
N MET A 191 -14.20 16.16 -13.30
CA MET A 191 -13.63 16.27 -14.64
C MET A 191 -14.28 15.28 -15.62
N GLN A 192 -14.62 14.06 -15.20
CA GLN A 192 -15.31 13.07 -16.03
C GLN A 192 -16.74 13.52 -16.38
N GLU A 193 -17.46 14.07 -15.42
CA GLU A 193 -18.87 14.45 -15.59
C GLU A 193 -19.02 15.71 -16.46
N LEU A 194 -18.24 16.74 -16.18
CA LEU A 194 -18.33 18.02 -16.88
C LEU A 194 -17.72 17.98 -18.29
N SER A 195 -16.73 17.13 -18.55
CA SER A 195 -16.17 17.00 -19.89
C SER A 195 -17.19 16.43 -20.89
N LEU A 196 -18.09 15.57 -20.44
CA LEU A 196 -19.13 14.98 -21.28
C LEU A 196 -20.13 16.07 -21.76
N ILE A 197 -20.47 17.02 -20.91
CA ILE A 197 -21.41 18.11 -21.20
C ILE A 197 -20.76 19.10 -22.17
N HIS A 198 -19.51 19.49 -21.94
CA HIS A 198 -18.84 20.54 -22.72
C HIS A 198 -18.27 20.05 -24.07
N ILE A 199 -17.93 18.77 -24.20
CA ILE A 199 -17.43 18.19 -25.47
C ILE A 199 -18.58 17.84 -26.40
N SER A 200 -19.77 17.49 -25.87
CA SER A 200 -20.93 17.12 -26.68
C SER A 200 -21.80 18.30 -27.13
N GLU A 201 -21.77 19.44 -26.46
CA GLU A 201 -22.59 20.62 -26.82
C GLU A 201 -22.06 21.52 -27.95
N PRO A 202 -20.72 21.72 -28.14
CA PRO A 202 -20.22 22.60 -29.18
C PRO A 202 -20.42 22.10 -30.63
N THR A 203 -20.78 20.83 -30.80
CA THR A 203 -20.91 20.19 -32.11
C THR A 203 -22.35 20.15 -32.64
N ARG A 204 -23.32 20.79 -31.97
CA ARG A 204 -24.67 21.00 -32.52
C ARG A 204 -24.77 22.42 -33.12
N PRO A 205 -24.93 22.51 -34.46
CA PRO A 205 -25.22 23.74 -35.13
C PRO A 205 -26.58 24.34 -34.70
#